data_60a96c10f91818cbbb5d28ff7bbdcd1e
#
_entry.id   60a96c10f91818cbbb5d28ff7bbdcd1e
#
_cell.length_a   1.000
_cell.length_b   1.000
_cell.length_c   1.000
_cell.angle_alpha   90.00
_cell.angle_beta   90.00
_cell.angle_gamma   90.00
#
_symmetry.space_group_name_H-M   'P 1'
#
loop_
_entity.id
_entity.type
_entity.pdbx_description
1 polymer ?
#
loop_
_entity_poly.entity_id
_entity_poly.type
_entity_poly.pdbx_seq_one_letter_code
_entity_poly.pdbx_strand_id
1 'polypeptide(L)'
;MRKLRLFAIVALFAFTACNSSTEKSESTTEDTLSKAAAPELVEKEISITINAGDDMMYDLAEIKVKAGQTVKLTLNHTGKLPKESMGHNWTLLAQGIIVSDFAAKAMQAKDSDYIPAGATEVIVHTKLIGGGQSDTIEFSAPAKGVYEFICTFPGHVGMMKGTFYVE
;
A
#
# COMPACT_ATOMS: atom_id res chain seq x y z
N MET A 1 -23.54 -26.33 -40.59
CA MET A 1 -24.86 -26.98 -40.73
C MET A 1 -25.47 -27.24 -39.37
N ARG A 2 -26.77 -26.92 -39.18
CA ARG A 2 -27.69 -27.11 -38.07
C ARG A 2 -27.64 -25.99 -37.00
N LYS A 3 -28.58 -25.17 -37.03
CA LYS A 3 -30.08 -24.97 -36.94
C LYS A 3 -30.37 -24.18 -35.66
N LEU A 4 -30.64 -22.98 -35.83
CA LEU A 4 -31.75 -22.10 -35.44
C LEU A 4 -32.88 -22.81 -34.66
N ARG A 5 -33.20 -22.35 -33.47
CA ARG A 5 -34.56 -22.41 -32.90
C ARG A 5 -34.89 -21.17 -32.10
N LEU A 6 -35.75 -20.42 -32.68
CA LEU A 6 -36.55 -19.33 -32.16
C LEU A 6 -37.66 -19.91 -31.25
N PHE A 7 -37.90 -19.34 -30.08
CA PHE A 7 -39.20 -19.45 -29.41
C PHE A 7 -39.59 -18.10 -28.83
N ALA A 8 -40.56 -17.51 -29.50
CA ALA A 8 -41.35 -16.40 -28.98
C ALA A 8 -42.54 -16.97 -28.20
N ILE A 9 -42.81 -16.43 -27.04
CA ILE A 9 -44.12 -16.56 -26.39
C ILE A 9 -44.55 -15.20 -25.88
N VAL A 10 -45.57 -14.68 -26.53
CA VAL A 10 -46.38 -13.53 -26.17
C VAL A 10 -47.47 -14.04 -25.19
N ALA A 11 -47.65 -13.38 -24.06
CA ALA A 11 -48.91 -13.49 -23.31
C ALA A 11 -49.30 -12.10 -22.77
N LEU A 12 -50.29 -11.61 -23.40
CA LEU A 12 -51.06 -10.40 -23.11
C LEU A 12 -52.13 -10.74 -22.05
N PHE A 13 -52.18 -10.00 -20.92
CA PHE A 13 -53.37 -9.92 -20.12
C PHE A 13 -53.63 -8.49 -19.68
N ALA A 14 -54.66 -7.95 -20.31
CA ALA A 14 -55.33 -6.74 -19.83
C ALA A 14 -56.47 -7.13 -18.91
N PHE A 15 -56.65 -6.46 -17.79
CA PHE A 15 -57.97 -6.30 -17.17
C PHE A 15 -58.10 -4.92 -16.52
N THR A 16 -59.22 -4.40 -16.83
CA THR A 16 -59.84 -3.11 -16.61
C THR A 16 -60.31 -2.87 -15.15
N ALA A 17 -60.22 -1.63 -14.76
CA ALA A 17 -61.30 -0.69 -14.36
C ALA A 17 -61.74 -0.59 -12.92
N CYS A 18 -61.68 0.67 -12.47
CA CYS A 18 -62.63 1.43 -11.64
C CYS A 18 -62.92 1.01 -10.21
N ASN A 19 -62.67 1.84 -9.22
CA ASN A 19 -63.71 2.79 -8.74
C ASN A 19 -63.15 3.78 -7.68
N SER A 20 -63.68 4.96 -7.71
CA SER A 20 -63.63 6.09 -6.82
C SER A 20 -63.95 5.77 -5.35
N SER A 21 -63.20 6.34 -4.43
CA SER A 21 -63.77 7.00 -3.23
C SER A 21 -62.68 7.79 -2.48
N THR A 22 -62.97 9.03 -2.29
CA THR A 22 -62.32 10.04 -1.47
C THR A 22 -62.29 9.63 -0.01
N GLU A 23 -61.14 9.68 0.64
CA GLU A 23 -61.07 10.16 2.03
C GLU A 23 -59.64 10.61 2.38
N LYS A 24 -59.61 11.71 3.05
CA LYS A 24 -58.53 12.57 3.54
C LYS A 24 -57.98 11.93 4.82
N SER A 25 -56.65 11.74 4.88
CA SER A 25 -55.91 11.83 6.14
C SER A 25 -54.41 11.83 5.94
N GLU A 26 -53.82 12.86 6.44
CA GLU A 26 -52.53 12.99 7.12
C GLU A 26 -51.23 12.43 6.51
N SER A 27 -50.46 13.44 6.18
CA SER A 27 -49.00 13.49 6.07
C SER A 27 -48.29 12.67 7.14
N THR A 28 -47.52 11.67 6.70
CA THR A 28 -46.34 11.23 7.43
C THR A 28 -45.20 11.18 6.41
N THR A 29 -44.41 12.22 6.39
CA THR A 29 -43.11 12.27 5.74
C THR A 29 -42.22 11.28 6.46
N GLU A 30 -42.04 10.10 5.93
CA GLU A 30 -40.90 9.26 6.26
C GLU A 30 -39.66 9.89 5.63
N ASP A 31 -38.96 10.61 6.49
CA ASP A 31 -37.64 11.16 6.30
C ASP A 31 -36.67 9.97 6.14
N THR A 32 -36.40 9.62 4.88
CA THR A 32 -35.31 8.70 4.55
C THR A 32 -34.03 9.43 4.86
N LEU A 33 -33.60 9.36 6.13
CA LEU A 33 -32.26 9.74 6.55
C LEU A 33 -31.28 8.90 5.73
N SER A 34 -30.85 9.43 4.62
CA SER A 34 -29.61 9.02 3.98
C SER A 34 -28.51 9.17 5.03
N LYS A 35 -28.10 8.05 5.62
CA LYS A 35 -26.94 7.98 6.50
C LYS A 35 -25.72 8.34 5.68
N ALA A 36 -25.47 9.64 5.55
CA ALA A 36 -24.19 10.14 5.08
C ALA A 36 -23.12 9.51 5.97
N ALA A 37 -22.29 8.66 5.39
CA ALA A 37 -21.12 8.15 6.07
C ALA A 37 -20.34 9.36 6.58
N ALA A 38 -20.13 9.43 7.89
CA ALA A 38 -19.26 10.44 8.48
C ALA A 38 -17.91 10.38 7.76
N PRO A 39 -17.30 11.52 7.42
CA PRO A 39 -15.97 11.50 6.82
C PRO A 39 -15.06 10.77 7.79
N GLU A 40 -14.50 9.66 7.33
CA GLU A 40 -13.47 8.93 8.06
C GLU A 40 -12.32 9.91 8.28
N LEU A 41 -12.05 10.25 9.54
CA LEU A 41 -10.91 11.08 9.90
C LEU A 41 -9.66 10.28 9.53
N VAL A 42 -9.13 10.53 8.34
CA VAL A 42 -7.83 9.98 7.93
C VAL A 42 -6.81 10.58 8.88
N GLU A 43 -6.23 9.76 9.74
CA GLU A 43 -5.11 10.20 10.55
C GLU A 43 -4.02 10.72 9.61
N LYS A 44 -3.65 11.98 9.82
CA LYS A 44 -2.73 12.69 8.93
C LYS A 44 -1.31 12.10 9.00
N GLU A 45 -1.00 11.41 10.09
CA GLU A 45 0.32 10.83 10.36
C GLU A 45 0.19 9.38 10.80
N ILE A 46 1.14 8.55 10.39
CA ILE A 46 1.29 7.16 10.83
C ILE A 46 2.74 6.88 11.24
N SER A 47 2.92 6.24 12.39
CA SER A 47 4.23 5.77 12.85
C SER A 47 4.37 4.28 12.61
N ILE A 48 5.45 3.87 11.96
CA ILE A 48 5.75 2.49 11.59
C ILE A 48 7.13 2.14 12.15
N THR A 49 7.23 1.01 12.82
CA THR A 49 8.50 0.47 13.28
C THR A 49 8.74 -0.86 12.58
N ILE A 50 9.92 -1.01 11.99
CA ILE A 50 10.38 -2.24 11.34
C ILE A 50 11.65 -2.70 12.07
N ASN A 51 11.69 -3.97 12.44
CA ASN A 51 12.85 -4.59 13.00
C ASN A 51 13.52 -5.52 11.99
N ALA A 52 14.84 -5.55 11.99
CA ALA A 52 15.65 -6.46 11.19
C ALA A 52 16.81 -6.97 12.03
N GLY A 53 17.13 -8.25 11.91
CA GLY A 53 18.17 -8.90 12.71
C GLY A 53 19.27 -9.50 11.86
N ASP A 54 20.15 -10.26 12.51
CA ASP A 54 21.25 -10.98 11.87
C ASP A 54 20.75 -12.16 11.00
N ASP A 55 19.43 -12.39 10.96
CA ASP A 55 18.75 -13.37 10.09
C ASP A 55 18.40 -12.85 8.69
N MET A 56 18.75 -11.58 8.40
CA MET A 56 18.46 -10.91 7.12
C MET A 56 16.97 -10.90 6.77
N MET A 57 16.10 -10.61 7.74
CA MET A 57 14.66 -10.51 7.54
C MET A 57 14.10 -9.23 8.16
N TYR A 58 13.10 -8.65 7.53
CA TYR A 58 12.23 -7.67 8.17
C TYR A 58 11.10 -8.40 8.89
N ASP A 59 10.70 -7.89 10.05
CA ASP A 59 9.53 -8.39 10.78
C ASP A 59 8.19 -7.98 10.13
N LEU A 60 8.21 -7.00 9.23
CA LEU A 60 7.06 -6.56 8.44
C LEU A 60 7.35 -6.75 6.94
N ALA A 61 6.56 -7.59 6.29
CA ALA A 61 6.58 -7.79 4.83
C ALA A 61 5.57 -6.94 4.07
N GLU A 62 4.59 -6.37 4.77
CA GLU A 62 3.54 -5.52 4.19
C GLU A 62 3.30 -4.28 5.04
N ILE A 63 3.19 -3.14 4.38
CA ILE A 63 2.84 -1.85 5.00
C ILE A 63 1.67 -1.27 4.21
N LYS A 64 0.68 -0.71 4.92
CA LYS A 64 -0.49 -0.06 4.31
C LYS A 64 -0.63 1.35 4.86
N VAL A 65 -0.73 2.33 3.96
CA VAL A 65 -0.89 3.75 4.29
C VAL A 65 -1.88 4.41 3.33
N LYS A 66 -2.31 5.62 3.65
CA LYS A 66 -3.16 6.43 2.74
C LYS A 66 -2.30 7.43 1.96
N ALA A 67 -2.70 7.71 0.72
CA ALA A 67 -1.98 8.66 -0.15
C ALA A 67 -1.87 10.04 0.53
N GLY A 68 -0.66 10.61 0.49
CA GLY A 68 -0.36 11.89 1.12
C GLY A 68 -0.30 11.90 2.65
N GLN A 69 -0.48 10.76 3.31
CA GLN A 69 -0.28 10.61 4.75
C GLN A 69 1.19 10.81 5.10
N THR A 70 1.49 11.52 6.19
CA THR A 70 2.85 11.60 6.71
C THR A 70 3.22 10.28 7.36
N VAL A 71 4.27 9.66 6.88
CA VAL A 71 4.79 8.38 7.38
C VAL A 71 6.07 8.64 8.15
N LYS A 72 6.08 8.29 9.42
CA LYS A 72 7.27 8.26 10.26
C LYS A 72 7.72 6.81 10.42
N LEU A 73 8.76 6.42 9.70
CA LEU A 73 9.27 5.05 9.68
C LEU A 73 10.58 4.95 10.45
N THR A 74 10.63 4.03 11.41
CA THR A 74 11.83 3.70 12.17
C THR A 74 12.28 2.29 11.83
N LEU A 75 13.52 2.16 11.35
CA LEU A 75 14.20 0.89 11.20
C LEU A 75 15.09 0.64 12.43
N ASN A 76 14.94 -0.51 13.08
CA ASN A 76 15.79 -0.97 14.17
C ASN A 76 16.60 -2.19 13.72
N HIS A 77 17.90 -2.18 13.96
CA HIS A 77 18.72 -3.37 13.81
C HIS A 77 18.80 -4.10 15.16
N THR A 78 18.04 -5.18 15.30
CA THR A 78 17.94 -5.96 16.56
C THR A 78 19.06 -6.98 16.73
N GLY A 79 19.89 -7.18 15.70
CA GLY A 79 21.06 -8.05 15.72
C GLY A 79 22.25 -7.41 16.44
N LYS A 80 23.40 -8.07 16.31
CA LYS A 80 24.67 -7.68 16.98
C LYS A 80 25.81 -7.44 16.00
N LEU A 81 25.66 -7.90 14.75
CA LEU A 81 26.73 -7.80 13.77
C LEU A 81 26.93 -6.37 13.27
N PRO A 82 28.18 -5.97 13.01
CA PRO A 82 28.48 -4.62 12.57
C PRO A 82 27.94 -4.30 11.15
N LYS A 83 27.79 -3.02 10.89
CA LYS A 83 27.26 -2.49 9.61
C LYS A 83 27.98 -3.01 8.37
N GLU A 84 29.27 -3.25 8.46
CA GLU A 84 30.11 -3.70 7.37
C GLU A 84 29.84 -5.13 6.91
N SER A 85 29.30 -5.98 7.82
CA SER A 85 29.03 -7.39 7.56
C SER A 85 27.53 -7.73 7.51
N MET A 86 26.69 -6.97 8.19
CA MET A 86 25.25 -7.20 8.32
C MET A 86 24.49 -5.88 8.37
N GLY A 87 24.86 -4.93 7.52
CA GLY A 87 24.17 -3.65 7.45
C GLY A 87 22.75 -3.78 6.91
N HIS A 88 21.81 -3.03 7.48
CA HIS A 88 20.45 -2.96 6.99
C HIS A 88 20.04 -1.52 6.71
N ASN A 89 19.34 -1.31 5.62
CA ASN A 89 18.57 -0.12 5.35
C ASN A 89 17.16 -0.52 4.88
N TRP A 90 16.24 0.43 4.90
CA TRP A 90 14.91 0.29 4.31
C TRP A 90 14.80 1.30 3.17
N THR A 91 14.57 0.82 1.95
CA THR A 91 14.57 1.64 0.73
C THR A 91 13.26 1.42 -0.02
N LEU A 92 12.44 2.47 -0.15
CA LEU A 92 11.20 2.45 -0.92
C LEU A 92 11.50 2.79 -2.37
N LEU A 93 11.13 1.89 -3.27
CA LEU A 93 11.34 2.05 -4.70
C LEU A 93 10.12 2.68 -5.39
N ALA A 94 10.38 3.41 -6.48
CA ALA A 94 9.33 3.88 -7.37
C ALA A 94 8.60 2.71 -8.03
N GLN A 95 7.39 2.96 -8.51
CA GLN A 95 6.59 1.91 -9.17
C GLN A 95 7.25 1.45 -10.48
N GLY A 96 7.11 0.16 -10.77
CA GLY A 96 7.58 -0.43 -12.03
C GLY A 96 9.09 -0.67 -12.09
N ILE A 97 9.82 -0.47 -10.98
CA ILE A 97 11.25 -0.77 -10.93
C ILE A 97 11.46 -2.29 -10.86
N ILE A 98 12.37 -2.79 -11.69
CA ILE A 98 12.83 -4.17 -11.61
C ILE A 98 13.84 -4.26 -10.46
N VAL A 99 13.41 -4.86 -9.35
CA VAL A 99 14.17 -4.92 -8.09
C VAL A 99 15.56 -5.52 -8.28
N SER A 100 15.71 -6.58 -9.08
CA SER A 100 17.00 -7.21 -9.34
C SER A 100 18.00 -6.27 -10.03
N ASP A 101 17.50 -5.46 -10.97
CA ASP A 101 18.35 -4.53 -11.72
C ASP A 101 18.81 -3.36 -10.82
N PHE A 102 17.89 -2.85 -10.00
CA PHE A 102 18.21 -1.84 -9.01
C PHE A 102 19.21 -2.37 -7.97
N ALA A 103 18.99 -3.57 -7.44
CA ALA A 103 19.91 -4.20 -6.47
C ALA A 103 21.32 -4.37 -7.05
N ALA A 104 21.45 -4.74 -8.33
CA ALA A 104 22.75 -4.84 -9.00
C ALA A 104 23.47 -3.49 -9.09
N LYS A 105 22.73 -2.40 -9.35
CA LYS A 105 23.29 -1.02 -9.30
C LYS A 105 23.68 -0.63 -7.87
N ALA A 106 22.82 -0.93 -6.89
CA ALA A 106 23.03 -0.59 -5.49
C ALA A 106 24.32 -1.23 -4.94
N MET A 107 24.64 -2.46 -5.30
CA MET A 107 25.88 -3.12 -4.88
C MET A 107 27.15 -2.37 -5.29
N GLN A 108 27.11 -1.55 -6.34
CA GLN A 108 28.25 -0.74 -6.79
C GLN A 108 28.39 0.59 -6.00
N ALA A 109 27.38 0.95 -5.22
CA ALA A 109 27.30 2.22 -4.52
C ALA A 109 27.70 2.11 -3.03
N LYS A 110 28.74 1.34 -2.73
CA LYS A 110 29.19 1.08 -1.36
C LYS A 110 29.46 2.34 -0.55
N ASP A 111 30.10 3.34 -1.18
CA ASP A 111 30.51 4.59 -0.51
C ASP A 111 29.31 5.51 -0.18
N SER A 112 28.12 5.19 -0.69
CA SER A 112 26.87 5.87 -0.40
C SER A 112 25.84 4.93 0.26
N ASP A 113 26.29 4.05 1.15
CA ASP A 113 25.44 3.10 1.89
C ASP A 113 24.56 2.24 0.97
N TYR A 114 25.08 1.88 -0.21
CA TYR A 114 24.41 1.11 -1.26
C TYR A 114 23.15 1.79 -1.83
N ILE A 115 23.12 3.12 -1.80
CA ILE A 115 22.12 3.93 -2.52
C ILE A 115 22.82 4.66 -3.65
N PRO A 116 22.59 4.34 -4.92
CA PRO A 116 23.24 5.01 -6.04
C PRO A 116 22.92 6.51 -6.05
N ALA A 117 23.94 7.33 -6.20
CA ALA A 117 23.78 8.79 -6.21
C ALA A 117 22.84 9.23 -7.35
N GLY A 118 21.83 10.03 -7.02
CA GLY A 118 20.85 10.52 -8.00
C GLY A 118 19.88 9.45 -8.53
N ALA A 119 19.76 8.32 -7.86
CA ALA A 119 18.83 7.25 -8.26
C ALA A 119 17.38 7.75 -8.23
N THR A 120 16.76 7.89 -9.40
CA THR A 120 15.35 8.24 -9.56
C THR A 120 14.42 7.08 -9.21
N GLU A 121 14.97 5.89 -9.09
CA GLU A 121 14.29 4.67 -8.67
C GLU A 121 13.93 4.67 -7.17
N VAL A 122 14.59 5.51 -6.37
CA VAL A 122 14.40 5.57 -4.90
C VAL A 122 13.50 6.74 -4.54
N ILE A 123 12.41 6.47 -3.83
CA ILE A 123 11.53 7.51 -3.28
C ILE A 123 12.14 8.06 -2.00
N VAL A 124 12.50 7.16 -1.07
CA VAL A 124 13.08 7.49 0.23
C VAL A 124 13.82 6.28 0.80
N HIS A 125 14.78 6.52 1.66
CA HIS A 125 15.51 5.45 2.33
C HIS A 125 16.00 5.87 3.72
N THR A 126 16.21 4.88 4.59
CA THR A 126 16.96 5.06 5.86
C THR A 126 18.45 5.01 5.59
N LYS A 127 19.25 5.43 6.55
CA LYS A 127 20.69 5.12 6.57
C LYS A 127 20.91 3.62 6.64
N LEU A 128 22.10 3.19 6.23
CA LEU A 128 22.57 1.84 6.52
C LEU A 128 23.01 1.78 7.99
N ILE A 129 22.39 0.89 8.76
CA ILE A 129 22.64 0.73 10.21
C ILE A 129 23.18 -0.65 10.52
N GLY A 130 23.93 -0.77 11.61
CA GLY A 130 24.44 -2.04 12.15
C GLY A 130 23.77 -2.42 13.46
N GLY A 131 24.17 -3.53 14.04
CA GLY A 131 23.58 -4.10 15.25
C GLY A 131 23.39 -3.11 16.39
N GLY A 132 22.21 -3.09 16.98
CA GLY A 132 21.80 -2.20 18.06
C GLY A 132 21.53 -0.74 17.66
N GLN A 133 21.64 -0.39 16.38
CA GLN A 133 21.37 0.95 15.87
C GLN A 133 19.93 1.07 15.35
N SER A 134 19.47 2.33 15.27
CA SER A 134 18.18 2.69 14.67
C SER A 134 18.33 3.93 13.80
N ASP A 135 17.49 4.05 12.78
CA ASP A 135 17.32 5.27 11.98
C ASP A 135 15.85 5.54 11.74
N THR A 136 15.46 6.81 11.77
CA THR A 136 14.07 7.24 11.54
C THR A 136 14.02 8.23 10.40
N ILE A 137 13.10 8.00 9.49
CA ILE A 137 12.79 8.90 8.38
C ILE A 137 11.33 9.34 8.45
N GLU A 138 11.06 10.51 7.89
CA GLU A 138 9.71 11.05 7.73
C GLU A 138 9.51 11.45 6.28
N PHE A 139 8.39 11.04 5.69
CA PHE A 139 8.06 11.34 4.30
C PHE A 139 6.56 11.33 4.06
N SER A 140 6.11 11.99 3.01
CA SER A 140 4.72 11.87 2.55
C SER A 140 4.55 10.59 1.74
N ALA A 141 3.54 9.80 2.07
CA ALA A 141 3.18 8.64 1.27
C ALA A 141 2.97 9.04 -0.20
N PRO A 142 3.53 8.30 -1.15
CA PRO A 142 3.40 8.63 -2.57
C PRO A 142 1.96 8.49 -3.07
N ALA A 143 1.74 8.65 -4.36
CA ALA A 143 0.43 8.45 -4.98
C ALA A 143 -0.10 7.03 -4.74
N LYS A 144 -1.42 6.87 -4.78
CA LYS A 144 -2.07 5.56 -4.68
C LYS A 144 -1.43 4.53 -5.60
N GLY A 145 -1.10 3.36 -5.03
CA GLY A 145 -0.44 2.29 -5.79
C GLY A 145 0.22 1.24 -4.92
N VAL A 146 0.96 0.36 -5.60
CA VAL A 146 1.73 -0.71 -4.97
C VAL A 146 3.21 -0.46 -5.25
N TYR A 147 4.00 -0.45 -4.20
CA TYR A 147 5.43 -0.18 -4.22
C TYR A 147 6.18 -1.31 -3.54
N GLU A 148 7.45 -1.47 -3.87
CA GLU A 148 8.31 -2.42 -3.18
C GLU A 148 9.31 -1.70 -2.29
N PHE A 149 9.60 -2.27 -1.13
CA PHE A 149 10.73 -1.84 -0.31
C PHE A 149 11.72 -3.00 -0.14
N ILE A 150 12.99 -2.65 -0.05
CA ILE A 150 14.09 -3.60 0.01
C ILE A 150 15.18 -3.14 0.97
N CYS A 151 16.03 -4.08 1.41
CA CYS A 151 17.36 -3.79 1.89
C CYS A 151 18.32 -3.82 0.71
N THR A 152 19.12 -2.76 0.53
CA THR A 152 20.06 -2.65 -0.58
C THR A 152 21.45 -3.22 -0.26
N PHE A 153 21.69 -3.66 0.97
CA PHE A 153 22.95 -4.31 1.33
C PHE A 153 23.18 -5.57 0.47
N PRO A 154 24.40 -5.80 -0.01
CA PRO A 154 24.70 -6.92 -0.91
C PRO A 154 24.23 -8.28 -0.37
N GLY A 155 23.47 -9.00 -1.19
CA GLY A 155 22.93 -10.32 -0.85
C GLY A 155 21.62 -10.32 -0.08
N HIS A 156 21.17 -9.20 0.49
CA HIS A 156 19.98 -9.17 1.36
C HIS A 156 18.66 -9.12 0.60
N VAL A 157 18.61 -8.53 -0.60
CA VAL A 157 17.40 -8.29 -1.38
C VAL A 157 16.54 -9.53 -1.63
N GLY A 158 17.15 -10.71 -1.64
CA GLY A 158 16.41 -11.98 -1.82
C GLY A 158 15.38 -12.23 -0.71
N MET A 159 15.73 -11.91 0.52
CA MET A 159 14.94 -12.16 1.72
C MET A 159 14.39 -10.88 2.35
N MET A 160 15.16 -9.78 2.33
CA MET A 160 14.80 -8.50 2.95
C MET A 160 14.08 -7.59 1.96
N LYS A 161 12.81 -7.87 1.75
CA LYS A 161 11.91 -7.09 0.89
C LYS A 161 10.47 -7.19 1.36
N GLY A 162 9.66 -6.26 0.92
CA GLY A 162 8.23 -6.28 1.19
C GLY A 162 7.46 -5.32 0.29
N THR A 163 6.17 -5.23 0.53
CA THR A 163 5.24 -4.43 -0.27
C THR A 163 4.68 -3.28 0.54
N PHE A 164 4.68 -2.10 -0.05
CA PHE A 164 4.13 -0.87 0.51
C PHE A 164 2.90 -0.47 -0.31
N TYR A 165 1.72 -0.62 0.29
CA TYR A 165 0.44 -0.29 -0.32
C TYR A 165 0.05 1.13 0.05
N VAL A 166 -0.27 1.94 -0.96
CA VAL A 166 -0.84 3.27 -0.78
C VAL A 166 -2.28 3.25 -1.30
N GLU A 167 -3.23 3.46 -0.41
CA GLU A 167 -4.67 3.42 -0.66
C GLU A 167 -5.29 4.80 -0.88
#